data_e597d2b9110efc80603adaba2e26123d
#
_entry.id   e597d2b9110efc80603adaba2e26123d
#
_cell.length_a   1.000
_cell.length_b   1.000
_cell.length_c   1.000
_cell.angle_alpha   90.00
_cell.angle_beta   90.00
_cell.angle_gamma   90.00
#
_symmetry.space_group_name_H-M   'P 1'
#
loop_
_entity.id
_entity.type
_entity.pdbx_description
1 polymer ?
#
loop_
_entity_poly.entity_id
_entity_poly.type
_entity_poly.pdbx_seq_one_letter_code
_entity_poly.pdbx_strand_id
1 'polypeptide(L)'
;MFLTTVNPYGVMYNPASVLHTLERMYADEASAFAAPDVAVLSLGTNHVYILNETGEIVDNCEKRPQRLFTEKELTVEDCTDYLTRCVNLLQQVNPAIRIIFTVSPIRYAKYGFHESQLSKATLLLAIHTLLSSLRSALPLRYAKNCQLSTVNSQLIYFPSYEIVLDELRDYRFYAADMLHPSEQAVDYIYERFAETFFSEKTRRFVEEYRPIKQALNHRPFNPDSEEYRRFIDQTKEKLEAFKARYQR
;
A
#
# COMPACT_ATOMS: atom_id res chain seq x y z
N MET A 1 -14.70 -0.62 -3.02
CA MET A 1 -13.95 0.47 -2.39
C MET A 1 -12.57 -0.05 -2.02
N PHE A 2 -11.49 0.65 -2.40
CA PHE A 2 -10.12 0.25 -2.02
C PHE A 2 -9.75 0.98 -0.74
N LEU A 3 -9.39 0.24 0.31
CA LEU A 3 -8.72 0.80 1.46
C LEU A 3 -7.21 0.76 1.17
N THR A 4 -6.63 1.90 0.88
CA THR A 4 -5.18 2.05 0.84
C THR A 4 -4.77 2.72 2.13
N THR A 5 -3.94 2.09 2.92
CA THR A 5 -3.26 2.75 4.04
C THR A 5 -2.18 3.68 3.46
N VAL A 6 -2.60 4.74 2.77
CA VAL A 6 -1.69 5.79 2.37
C VAL A 6 -1.61 6.76 3.53
N ASN A 7 -0.50 6.74 4.24
CA ASN A 7 -0.23 7.78 5.20
C ASN A 7 0.28 9.03 4.44
N PRO A 8 -0.45 10.16 4.48
CA PRO A 8 -0.01 11.39 3.85
C PRO A 8 1.27 11.98 4.48
N TYR A 9 1.73 11.44 5.61
CA TYR A 9 2.87 11.95 6.37
C TYR A 9 4.16 11.12 6.24
N GLY A 10 4.21 10.15 5.33
CA GLY A 10 5.44 9.39 5.03
C GLY A 10 5.91 8.47 6.16
N VAL A 11 5.00 7.95 6.98
CA VAL A 11 5.32 7.06 8.10
C VAL A 11 5.66 5.67 7.60
N MET A 12 6.69 5.06 8.20
CA MET A 12 7.08 3.68 7.97
C MET A 12 6.00 2.74 8.51
N TYR A 13 5.33 2.02 7.61
CA TYR A 13 4.36 1.02 8.00
C TYR A 13 5.06 -0.27 8.43
N ASN A 14 5.00 -0.55 9.71
CA ASN A 14 5.28 -1.87 10.27
C ASN A 14 3.95 -2.60 10.59
N PRO A 15 3.96 -3.91 10.81
CA PRO A 15 2.73 -4.66 11.08
C PRO A 15 1.92 -4.15 12.27
N ALA A 16 2.58 -3.67 13.33
CA ALA A 16 1.91 -3.15 14.52
C ALA A 16 1.20 -1.80 14.23
N SER A 17 1.84 -0.89 13.49
CA SER A 17 1.22 0.39 13.12
C SER A 17 0.05 0.22 12.15
N VAL A 18 0.10 -0.77 11.27
CA VAL A 18 -1.05 -1.12 10.41
C VAL A 18 -2.23 -1.56 11.26
N LEU A 19 -2.01 -2.45 12.25
CA LEU A 19 -3.06 -2.88 13.16
C LEU A 19 -3.65 -1.71 13.94
N HIS A 20 -2.81 -0.88 14.57
CA HIS A 20 -3.25 0.28 15.34
C HIS A 20 -4.08 1.26 14.49
N THR A 21 -3.66 1.49 13.23
CA THR A 21 -4.43 2.31 12.29
C THR A 21 -5.81 1.71 12.03
N LEU A 22 -5.88 0.40 11.79
CA LEU A 22 -7.16 -0.28 11.59
C LEU A 22 -8.04 -0.22 12.83
N GLU A 23 -7.51 -0.47 14.02
CA GLU A 23 -8.23 -0.40 15.29
C GLU A 23 -8.81 1.00 15.52
N ARG A 24 -8.05 2.07 15.25
CA ARG A 24 -8.54 3.46 15.32
C ARG A 24 -9.65 3.73 14.32
N MET A 25 -9.48 3.30 13.07
CA MET A 25 -10.51 3.47 12.04
C MET A 25 -11.82 2.79 12.41
N TYR A 26 -11.75 1.70 13.19
CA TYR A 26 -12.94 1.00 13.70
C TYR A 26 -13.55 1.69 14.91
N ALA A 27 -12.73 2.21 15.83
CA ALA A 27 -13.19 2.88 17.04
C ALA A 27 -13.90 4.22 16.75
N ASP A 28 -13.52 4.91 15.69
CA ASP A 28 -14.05 6.24 15.32
C ASP A 28 -15.49 6.19 14.75
N GLU A 29 -16.23 5.05 14.90
CA GLU A 29 -17.62 4.87 14.46
C GLU A 29 -17.93 5.54 13.13
N ALA A 30 -16.96 5.64 12.26
CA ALA A 30 -17.15 6.33 11.01
C ALA A 30 -18.17 5.57 10.19
N SER A 31 -19.42 6.01 10.27
CA SER A 31 -20.53 5.69 9.36
C SER A 31 -20.14 5.86 7.88
N ALA A 32 -18.95 6.34 7.61
CA ALA A 32 -18.27 6.44 6.32
C ALA A 32 -17.41 5.21 5.99
N PHE A 33 -17.20 4.25 6.90
CA PHE A 33 -16.51 3.01 6.61
C PHE A 33 -17.44 2.02 5.92
N ALA A 34 -17.82 2.34 4.69
CA ALA A 34 -18.41 1.33 3.83
C ALA A 34 -17.42 0.16 3.79
N ALA A 35 -17.87 -1.04 4.19
CA ALA A 35 -17.04 -2.23 4.27
C ALA A 35 -16.23 -2.38 2.97
N PRO A 36 -14.89 -2.33 2.99
CA PRO A 36 -14.09 -2.37 1.78
C PRO A 36 -14.17 -3.78 1.16
N ASP A 37 -14.22 -3.86 -0.16
CA ASP A 37 -14.11 -5.13 -0.88
C ASP A 37 -12.67 -5.62 -0.98
N VAL A 38 -11.72 -4.69 -0.95
CA VAL A 38 -10.29 -4.97 -1.08
C VAL A 38 -9.50 -4.06 -0.15
N ALA A 39 -8.60 -4.64 0.64
CA ALA A 39 -7.59 -3.94 1.41
C ALA A 39 -6.19 -4.22 0.84
N VAL A 40 -5.36 -3.18 0.71
CA VAL A 40 -3.94 -3.32 0.34
C VAL A 40 -3.11 -2.89 1.54
N LEU A 41 -2.36 -3.84 2.11
CA LEU A 41 -1.48 -3.62 3.26
C LEU A 41 -0.02 -3.63 2.78
N SER A 42 0.59 -2.45 2.72
CA SER A 42 1.99 -2.28 2.30
C SER A 42 2.89 -2.13 3.53
N LEU A 43 3.85 -3.04 3.68
CA LEU A 43 4.76 -3.09 4.81
C LEU A 43 6.14 -2.55 4.42
N GLY A 44 6.70 -1.67 5.25
CA GLY A 44 7.99 -1.03 5.00
C GLY A 44 9.14 -1.62 5.79
N THR A 45 8.92 -1.88 7.09
CA THR A 45 9.94 -2.30 8.06
C THR A 45 9.32 -3.14 9.17
N ASN A 46 10.17 -3.91 9.88
CA ASN A 46 9.81 -4.57 11.14
C ASN A 46 10.20 -3.76 12.38
N HIS A 47 10.80 -2.57 12.21
CA HIS A 47 11.15 -1.69 13.33
C HIS A 47 9.91 -0.95 13.85
N VAL A 48 9.78 -0.86 15.17
CA VAL A 48 8.73 -0.14 15.88
C VAL A 48 9.34 0.79 16.90
N TYR A 49 8.61 1.86 17.23
CA TYR A 49 8.93 2.73 18.36
C TYR A 49 7.96 2.46 19.50
N ILE A 50 8.51 2.32 20.69
CA ILE A 50 7.74 2.13 21.93
C ILE A 50 7.89 3.43 22.73
N LEU A 51 6.78 4.08 23.08
CA LEU A 51 6.78 5.23 23.96
C LEU A 51 7.11 4.77 25.38
N ASN A 52 8.24 5.22 25.94
CA ASN A 52 8.74 4.75 27.23
C ASN A 52 7.78 5.01 28.40
N GLU A 53 6.98 6.06 28.30
CA GLU A 53 6.02 6.46 29.33
C GLU A 53 4.85 5.48 29.45
N THR A 54 4.31 5.00 28.32
CA THR A 54 3.11 4.16 28.29
C THR A 54 3.40 2.71 27.93
N GLY A 55 4.57 2.42 27.33
CA GLY A 55 4.89 1.12 26.75
C GLY A 55 4.16 0.81 25.46
N GLU A 56 3.44 1.78 24.89
CA GLU A 56 2.67 1.60 23.67
C GLU A 56 3.56 1.69 22.43
N ILE A 57 3.26 0.89 21.43
CA ILE A 57 3.87 1.01 20.10
C ILE A 57 3.23 2.20 19.38
N VAL A 58 4.08 3.08 18.87
CA VAL A 58 3.69 4.27 18.12
C VAL A 58 4.24 4.24 16.70
N ASP A 59 3.58 4.93 15.78
CA ASP A 59 3.94 4.93 14.36
C ASP A 59 5.28 5.62 14.09
N ASN A 60 5.55 6.71 14.83
CA ASN A 60 6.79 7.47 14.73
C ASN A 60 6.98 8.32 16.00
N CYS A 61 8.12 8.98 16.08
CA CYS A 61 8.42 9.85 17.22
C CYS A 61 7.70 11.22 17.18
N GLU A 62 6.88 11.52 16.18
CA GLU A 62 6.11 12.78 16.00
C GLU A 62 6.94 14.05 16.22
N LYS A 63 8.21 14.05 15.80
CA LYS A 63 9.23 15.09 16.06
C LYS A 63 9.55 15.31 17.54
N ARG A 64 9.07 14.45 18.44
CA ARG A 64 9.43 14.45 19.86
C ARG A 64 10.87 13.95 20.05
N PRO A 65 11.55 14.28 21.15
CA PRO A 65 12.91 13.81 21.42
C PRO A 65 13.02 12.30 21.40
N GLN A 66 13.97 11.76 20.66
CA GLN A 66 14.14 10.30 20.47
C GLN A 66 14.33 9.55 21.80
N ARG A 67 14.90 10.19 22.83
CA ARG A 67 15.08 9.60 24.19
C ARG A 67 13.77 9.17 24.87
N LEU A 68 12.62 9.64 24.38
CA LEU A 68 11.30 9.26 24.91
C LEU A 68 10.81 7.92 24.34
N PHE A 69 11.52 7.38 23.40
CA PHE A 69 11.14 6.15 22.69
C PHE A 69 12.25 5.11 22.76
N THR A 70 11.86 3.86 22.85
CA THR A 70 12.73 2.71 22.61
C THR A 70 12.42 2.13 21.25
N GLU A 71 13.44 1.96 20.42
CA GLU A 71 13.32 1.29 19.14
C GLU A 71 13.47 -0.22 19.35
N LYS A 72 12.58 -1.01 18.76
CA LYS A 72 12.57 -2.47 18.82
C LYS A 72 12.38 -3.04 17.42
N GLU A 73 13.06 -4.14 17.12
CA GLU A 73 12.79 -4.97 15.95
C GLU A 73 11.78 -6.05 16.31
N LEU A 74 10.73 -6.17 15.51
CA LEU A 74 9.76 -7.25 15.62
C LEU A 74 10.34 -8.53 15.01
N THR A 75 10.11 -9.65 15.66
CA THR A 75 10.43 -10.99 15.13
C THR A 75 9.45 -11.38 14.03
N VAL A 76 9.71 -12.50 13.35
CA VAL A 76 8.78 -13.08 12.37
C VAL A 76 7.47 -13.44 13.06
N GLU A 77 7.53 -13.99 14.28
CA GLU A 77 6.37 -14.35 15.08
C GLU A 77 5.54 -13.11 15.46
N ASP A 78 6.20 -12.06 16.00
CA ASP A 78 5.54 -10.80 16.33
C ASP A 78 4.80 -10.23 15.09
N CYS A 79 5.50 -10.17 13.95
CA CYS A 79 4.92 -9.67 12.69
C CYS A 79 3.74 -10.52 12.23
N THR A 80 3.85 -11.84 12.32
CA THR A 80 2.77 -12.78 11.93
C THR A 80 1.54 -12.58 12.81
N ASP A 81 1.73 -12.40 14.12
CA ASP A 81 0.63 -12.16 15.07
C ASP A 81 -0.10 -10.85 14.74
N TYR A 82 0.63 -9.75 14.57
CA TYR A 82 0.02 -8.46 14.16
C TYR A 82 -0.75 -8.56 12.85
N LEU A 83 -0.19 -9.22 11.84
CA LEU A 83 -0.86 -9.38 10.55
C LEU A 83 -2.10 -10.28 10.66
N THR A 84 -2.06 -11.32 11.50
CA THR A 84 -3.22 -12.18 11.78
C THR A 84 -4.34 -11.37 12.41
N ARG A 85 -4.03 -10.50 13.37
CA ARG A 85 -5.00 -9.60 14.00
C ARG A 85 -5.59 -8.62 12.99
N CYS A 86 -4.77 -8.06 12.07
CA CYS A 86 -5.25 -7.22 10.98
C CYS A 86 -6.26 -7.95 10.08
N VAL A 87 -5.95 -9.19 9.69
CA VAL A 87 -6.86 -10.02 8.88
C VAL A 87 -8.18 -10.25 9.59
N ASN A 88 -8.11 -10.69 10.86
CA ASN A 88 -9.31 -10.96 11.66
C ASN A 88 -10.21 -9.72 11.78
N LEU A 89 -9.61 -8.55 12.04
CA LEU A 89 -10.32 -7.30 12.17
C LEU A 89 -11.01 -6.91 10.85
N LEU A 90 -10.32 -7.00 9.72
CA LEU A 90 -10.88 -6.71 8.40
C LEU A 90 -12.00 -7.69 8.03
N GLN A 91 -11.85 -8.98 8.33
CA GLN A 91 -12.85 -10.01 8.06
C GLN A 91 -14.09 -9.93 8.98
N GLN A 92 -13.95 -9.37 10.17
CA GLN A 92 -15.12 -9.07 11.03
C GLN A 92 -16.07 -8.05 10.38
N VAL A 93 -15.52 -7.10 9.62
CA VAL A 93 -16.32 -6.08 8.92
C VAL A 93 -16.85 -6.58 7.59
N ASN A 94 -16.02 -7.25 6.82
CA ASN A 94 -16.43 -7.87 5.56
C ASN A 94 -15.80 -9.27 5.44
N PRO A 95 -16.55 -10.34 5.75
CA PRO A 95 -16.05 -11.71 5.61
C PRO A 95 -15.60 -12.08 4.19
N ALA A 96 -16.03 -11.33 3.18
CA ALA A 96 -15.67 -11.56 1.77
C ALA A 96 -14.49 -10.68 1.30
N ILE A 97 -13.90 -9.87 2.19
CA ILE A 97 -12.81 -8.96 1.84
C ILE A 97 -11.61 -9.70 1.24
N ARG A 98 -11.03 -9.12 0.20
CA ARG A 98 -9.73 -9.55 -0.33
C ARG A 98 -8.63 -8.66 0.25
N ILE A 99 -7.59 -9.27 0.81
CA ILE A 99 -6.47 -8.58 1.43
C ILE A 99 -5.22 -8.86 0.60
N ILE A 100 -4.60 -7.81 0.10
CA ILE A 100 -3.37 -7.87 -0.68
C ILE A 100 -2.23 -7.36 0.20
N PHE A 101 -1.29 -8.23 0.53
CA PHE A 101 -0.06 -7.86 1.21
C PHE A 101 1.02 -7.52 0.19
N THR A 102 1.85 -6.54 0.52
CA THR A 102 3.05 -6.22 -0.27
C THR A 102 4.14 -5.68 0.63
N VAL A 103 5.40 -5.91 0.27
CA VAL A 103 6.55 -5.30 0.94
C VAL A 103 7.05 -4.15 0.08
N SER A 104 7.16 -2.97 0.69
CA SER A 104 7.62 -1.76 0.01
C SER A 104 9.09 -1.90 -0.41
N PRO A 105 9.45 -1.51 -1.63
CA PRO A 105 10.84 -1.54 -2.11
C PRO A 105 11.72 -0.40 -1.58
N ILE A 106 11.20 0.49 -0.75
CA ILE A 106 12.00 1.55 -0.13
C ILE A 106 13.15 0.97 0.69
N ARG A 107 14.32 1.60 0.61
CA ARG A 107 15.54 1.22 1.35
C ARG A 107 15.69 2.10 2.58
N TYR A 108 15.89 1.50 3.75
CA TYR A 108 16.06 2.24 5.00
C TYR A 108 17.54 2.44 5.32
N ALA A 109 18.12 3.55 4.85
CA ALA A 109 19.53 3.88 5.10
C ALA A 109 19.83 4.14 6.58
N LYS A 110 18.83 4.54 7.38
CA LYS A 110 18.99 4.78 8.84
C LYS A 110 19.56 3.57 9.57
N TYR A 111 19.16 2.37 9.18
CA TYR A 111 19.60 1.12 9.81
C TYR A 111 20.83 0.51 9.12
N GLY A 112 21.28 1.09 8.00
CA GLY A 112 22.21 0.44 7.10
C GLY A 112 21.51 -0.56 6.16
N PHE A 113 22.18 -0.85 5.03
CA PHE A 113 21.54 -1.67 3.99
C PHE A 113 21.44 -3.15 4.39
N HIS A 114 22.33 -3.64 5.24
CA HIS A 114 22.26 -5.01 5.75
C HIS A 114 20.99 -5.19 6.62
N GLU A 115 20.81 -4.35 7.63
CA GLU A 115 19.66 -4.40 8.52
C GLU A 115 18.34 -4.12 7.77
N SER A 116 18.38 -3.24 6.78
CA SER A 116 17.24 -3.03 5.88
C SER A 116 16.84 -4.32 5.15
N GLN A 117 17.80 -5.13 4.70
CA GLN A 117 17.52 -6.42 4.06
C GLN A 117 16.97 -7.45 5.07
N LEU A 118 17.53 -7.51 6.28
CA LEU A 118 17.01 -8.40 7.34
C LEU A 118 15.58 -8.02 7.71
N SER A 119 15.29 -6.73 7.82
CA SER A 119 13.93 -6.23 8.04
C SER A 119 12.96 -6.69 6.95
N LYS A 120 13.36 -6.58 5.67
CA LYS A 120 12.53 -7.06 4.54
C LYS A 120 12.33 -8.57 4.59
N ALA A 121 13.39 -9.33 4.89
CA ALA A 121 13.31 -10.79 5.01
C ALA A 121 12.34 -11.20 6.12
N THR A 122 12.36 -10.53 7.29
CA THR A 122 11.41 -10.75 8.39
C THR A 122 9.97 -10.54 7.93
N LEU A 123 9.68 -9.45 7.22
CA LEU A 123 8.34 -9.16 6.70
C LEU A 123 7.88 -10.21 5.67
N LEU A 124 8.77 -10.62 4.76
CA LEU A 124 8.49 -11.64 3.75
C LEU A 124 8.17 -12.99 4.40
N LEU A 125 8.96 -13.39 5.39
CA LEU A 125 8.74 -14.63 6.15
C LEU A 125 7.43 -14.57 6.95
N ALA A 126 7.11 -13.45 7.58
CA ALA A 126 5.87 -13.28 8.33
C ALA A 126 4.64 -13.39 7.41
N ILE A 127 4.65 -12.72 6.27
CA ILE A 127 3.57 -12.83 5.28
C ILE A 127 3.47 -14.28 4.76
N HIS A 128 4.60 -14.90 4.45
CA HIS A 128 4.63 -16.30 4.01
C HIS A 128 4.03 -17.25 5.05
N THR A 129 4.41 -17.10 6.32
CA THR A 129 3.89 -17.90 7.43
C THR A 129 2.38 -17.71 7.60
N LEU A 130 1.89 -16.47 7.59
CA LEU A 130 0.47 -16.16 7.64
C LEU A 130 -0.29 -16.82 6.49
N LEU A 131 0.15 -16.64 5.25
CA LEU A 131 -0.50 -17.21 4.08
C LEU A 131 -0.48 -18.75 4.08
N SER A 132 0.56 -19.34 4.64
CA SER A 132 0.70 -20.80 4.74
C SER A 132 -0.20 -21.41 5.82
N SER A 133 -0.33 -20.75 6.97
CA SER A 133 -1.17 -21.22 8.09
C SER A 133 -2.66 -21.25 7.73
N LEU A 134 -3.11 -20.31 6.91
CA LEU A 134 -4.50 -20.19 6.46
C LEU A 134 -4.81 -21.08 5.23
N ARG A 135 -3.79 -21.68 4.61
CA ARG A 135 -3.89 -22.59 3.46
C ARG A 135 -3.86 -24.07 3.86
N SER A 136 -4.58 -24.47 4.85
CA SER A 136 -4.57 -25.88 5.32
C SER A 136 -4.98 -26.94 4.27
N ALA A 137 -5.11 -26.60 2.97
CA ALA A 137 -5.58 -27.54 1.93
C ALA A 137 -4.99 -27.39 0.51
N LEU A 138 -4.13 -26.42 0.18
CA LEU A 138 -3.66 -26.31 -1.23
C LEU A 138 -2.15 -26.06 -1.34
N PRO A 139 -1.43 -26.82 -2.21
CA PRO A 139 0.00 -26.62 -2.42
C PRO A 139 0.31 -25.26 -3.02
N LEU A 140 1.34 -24.59 -2.47
CA LEU A 140 1.96 -23.39 -3.01
C LEU A 140 2.45 -23.67 -4.44
N ARG A 141 1.70 -23.25 -5.44
CA ARG A 141 2.23 -23.15 -6.80
C ARG A 141 2.71 -21.71 -7.00
N TYR A 142 4.02 -21.52 -6.92
CA TYR A 142 4.66 -20.33 -7.48
C TYR A 142 4.34 -20.33 -8.98
N ALA A 143 3.51 -19.40 -9.40
CA ALA A 143 3.29 -19.19 -10.81
C ALA A 143 4.58 -18.61 -11.40
N LYS A 144 5.22 -19.34 -12.29
CA LYS A 144 6.23 -18.80 -13.19
C LYS A 144 5.59 -17.62 -13.91
N ASN A 145 6.28 -16.46 -13.89
CA ASN A 145 5.86 -15.21 -14.52
C ASN A 145 4.71 -14.48 -13.84
N CYS A 146 4.90 -13.97 -12.61
CA CYS A 146 4.05 -12.95 -11.97
C CYS A 146 2.50 -13.12 -12.10
N GLN A 147 2.03 -14.25 -12.60
CA GLN A 147 0.62 -14.60 -12.66
C GLN A 147 0.26 -15.37 -11.40
N LEU A 148 -0.13 -14.61 -10.36
CA LEU A 148 -0.81 -15.17 -9.19
C LEU A 148 -2.20 -15.67 -9.60
N SER A 149 -2.25 -16.81 -10.27
CA SER A 149 -3.49 -17.54 -10.44
C SER A 149 -3.82 -18.30 -9.15
N THR A 150 -4.24 -17.59 -8.13
CA THR A 150 -4.97 -18.17 -7.01
C THR A 150 -6.44 -17.81 -7.19
N VAL A 151 -7.10 -18.56 -7.99
CA VAL A 151 -8.54 -18.64 -8.02
C VAL A 151 -9.02 -18.83 -6.57
N ASN A 152 -9.75 -17.86 -6.02
CA ASN A 152 -10.43 -17.87 -4.72
C ASN A 152 -9.61 -17.69 -3.42
N SER A 153 -8.39 -17.19 -3.39
CA SER A 153 -7.82 -16.81 -2.09
C SER A 153 -8.15 -15.36 -1.74
N GLN A 154 -8.73 -15.18 -0.55
CA GLN A 154 -8.99 -13.84 0.01
C GLN A 154 -7.71 -13.12 0.41
N LEU A 155 -6.62 -13.85 0.66
CA LEU A 155 -5.32 -13.33 1.05
C LEU A 155 -4.29 -13.55 -0.05
N ILE A 156 -3.66 -12.49 -0.49
CA ILE A 156 -2.77 -12.50 -1.67
C ILE A 156 -1.50 -11.72 -1.33
N TYR A 157 -0.35 -12.16 -1.83
CA TYR A 157 0.88 -11.39 -1.81
C TYR A 157 1.18 -10.81 -3.20
N PHE A 158 1.47 -9.50 -3.26
CA PHE A 158 1.94 -8.81 -4.46
C PHE A 158 3.42 -8.42 -4.31
N PRO A 159 4.32 -8.88 -5.19
CA PRO A 159 5.77 -8.82 -4.99
C PRO A 159 6.40 -7.48 -5.44
N SER A 160 5.94 -6.34 -4.88
CA SER A 160 6.49 -5.03 -5.29
C SER A 160 7.96 -4.86 -4.94
N TYR A 161 8.42 -5.49 -3.86
CA TYR A 161 9.82 -5.47 -3.44
C TYR A 161 10.69 -6.24 -4.44
N GLU A 162 10.30 -7.44 -4.80
CA GLU A 162 11.01 -8.31 -5.72
C GLU A 162 11.01 -7.74 -7.15
N ILE A 163 9.93 -7.08 -7.57
CA ILE A 163 9.90 -6.38 -8.87
C ILE A 163 11.04 -5.39 -8.99
N VAL A 164 11.29 -4.58 -7.95
CA VAL A 164 12.39 -3.61 -7.99
C VAL A 164 13.76 -4.29 -7.92
N LEU A 165 13.91 -5.33 -7.09
CA LEU A 165 15.20 -5.97 -6.87
C LEU A 165 15.59 -6.95 -7.98
N ASP A 166 14.63 -7.62 -8.59
CA ASP A 166 14.91 -8.68 -9.56
C ASP A 166 14.56 -8.30 -11.00
N GLU A 167 13.40 -7.74 -11.27
CA GLU A 167 13.03 -7.35 -12.63
C GLU A 167 13.74 -6.06 -13.06
N LEU A 168 13.70 -5.01 -12.23
CA LEU A 168 14.23 -3.71 -12.59
C LEU A 168 15.73 -3.60 -12.38
N ARG A 169 16.30 -4.13 -11.30
CA ARG A 169 17.72 -4.35 -10.98
C ARG A 169 18.74 -3.26 -11.40
N ASP A 170 18.33 -2.01 -11.54
CA ASP A 170 19.19 -0.93 -12.01
C ASP A 170 18.95 0.33 -11.17
N TYR A 171 20.02 1.08 -10.92
CA TYR A 171 19.96 2.31 -10.12
C TYR A 171 19.08 3.41 -10.71
N ARG A 172 18.83 3.43 -12.03
CA ARG A 172 17.90 4.37 -12.66
C ARG A 172 16.45 4.22 -12.17
N PHE A 173 16.12 3.07 -11.56
CA PHE A 173 14.82 2.81 -10.96
C PHE A 173 14.72 3.29 -9.50
N TYR A 174 15.77 3.92 -8.98
CA TYR A 174 15.73 4.66 -7.73
C TYR A 174 15.66 6.16 -7.99
N ALA A 175 15.02 6.91 -7.09
CA ALA A 175 15.03 8.36 -7.08
C ALA A 175 16.43 8.91 -6.79
N ALA A 176 16.62 10.22 -6.86
CA ALA A 176 17.93 10.86 -6.62
C ALA A 176 18.53 10.59 -5.24
N ASP A 177 17.71 10.25 -4.25
CA ASP A 177 18.14 9.88 -2.90
C ASP A 177 18.66 8.44 -2.80
N MET A 178 18.53 7.64 -3.85
CA MET A 178 18.94 6.24 -3.93
C MET A 178 18.24 5.32 -2.91
N LEU A 179 17.13 5.77 -2.35
CA LEU A 179 16.34 5.05 -1.33
C LEU A 179 14.93 4.75 -1.80
N HIS A 180 14.26 5.74 -2.37
CA HIS A 180 12.92 5.59 -2.90
C HIS A 180 12.94 5.07 -4.35
N PRO A 181 11.94 4.27 -4.77
CA PRO A 181 11.75 3.98 -6.17
C PRO A 181 11.54 5.26 -6.99
N SER A 182 12.08 5.30 -8.21
CA SER A 182 11.81 6.40 -9.15
C SER A 182 10.36 6.37 -9.64
N GLU A 183 9.88 7.47 -10.22
CA GLU A 183 8.54 7.52 -10.85
C GLU A 183 8.37 6.40 -11.88
N GLN A 184 9.40 6.13 -12.69
CA GLN A 184 9.38 5.05 -13.67
C GLN A 184 9.20 3.67 -13.01
N ALA A 185 9.84 3.43 -11.86
CA ALA A 185 9.67 2.18 -11.11
C ALA A 185 8.26 2.08 -10.52
N VAL A 186 7.73 3.18 -9.99
CA VAL A 186 6.37 3.23 -9.44
C VAL A 186 5.33 2.96 -10.54
N ASP A 187 5.48 3.56 -11.72
CA ASP A 187 4.59 3.32 -12.86
C ASP A 187 4.65 1.86 -13.31
N TYR A 188 5.83 1.26 -13.39
CA TYR A 188 5.99 -0.16 -13.73
C TYR A 188 5.30 -1.07 -12.71
N ILE A 189 5.52 -0.85 -11.40
CA ILE A 189 4.87 -1.62 -10.34
C ILE A 189 3.35 -1.47 -10.44
N TYR A 190 2.87 -0.24 -10.70
CA TYR A 190 1.44 0.03 -10.86
C TYR A 190 0.85 -0.71 -12.06
N GLU A 191 1.54 -0.75 -13.19
CA GLU A 191 1.11 -1.52 -14.37
C GLU A 191 0.99 -3.01 -14.06
N ARG A 192 2.01 -3.62 -13.40
CA ARG A 192 1.97 -5.03 -12.96
C ARG A 192 0.81 -5.28 -11.99
N PHE A 193 0.58 -4.36 -11.04
CA PHE A 193 -0.55 -4.43 -10.12
C PHE A 193 -1.89 -4.36 -10.85
N ALA A 194 -2.04 -3.42 -11.77
CA ALA A 194 -3.26 -3.24 -12.56
C ALA A 194 -3.54 -4.44 -13.48
N GLU A 195 -2.51 -5.02 -14.11
CA GLU A 195 -2.63 -6.23 -14.91
C GLU A 195 -3.10 -7.44 -14.07
N THR A 196 -2.66 -7.51 -12.81
CA THR A 196 -2.98 -8.64 -11.93
C THR A 196 -4.37 -8.52 -11.32
N PHE A 197 -4.77 -7.33 -10.88
CA PHE A 197 -5.94 -7.15 -10.01
C PHE A 197 -7.10 -6.38 -10.64
N PHE A 198 -6.87 -5.58 -11.69
CA PHE A 198 -7.92 -4.79 -12.28
C PHE A 198 -8.69 -5.58 -13.34
N SER A 199 -10.02 -5.55 -13.22
CA SER A 199 -10.88 -6.01 -14.30
C SER A 199 -10.72 -5.11 -15.54
N GLU A 200 -11.11 -5.61 -16.71
CA GLU A 200 -11.11 -4.81 -17.93
C GLU A 200 -11.94 -3.52 -17.76
N LYS A 201 -13.08 -3.60 -17.06
CA LYS A 201 -13.91 -2.44 -16.73
C LYS A 201 -13.14 -1.42 -15.89
N THR A 202 -12.38 -1.88 -14.88
CA THR A 202 -11.57 -1.01 -14.02
C THR A 202 -10.42 -0.37 -14.80
N ARG A 203 -9.76 -1.11 -15.69
CA ARG A 203 -8.69 -0.56 -16.55
C ARG A 203 -9.21 0.55 -17.45
N ARG A 204 -10.34 0.31 -18.14
CA ARG A 204 -11.01 1.34 -18.96
C ARG A 204 -11.39 2.57 -18.16
N PHE A 205 -11.92 2.37 -16.94
CA PHE A 205 -12.24 3.48 -16.03
C PHE A 205 -11.00 4.33 -15.75
N VAL A 206 -9.87 3.70 -15.40
CA VAL A 206 -8.61 4.40 -15.08
C VAL A 206 -8.05 5.12 -16.31
N GLU A 207 -8.07 4.47 -17.48
CA GLU A 207 -7.60 5.06 -18.74
C GLU A 207 -8.43 6.29 -19.15
N GLU A 208 -9.75 6.22 -19.06
CA GLU A 208 -10.64 7.33 -19.38
C GLU A 208 -10.55 8.47 -18.34
N TYR A 209 -10.33 8.15 -17.06
CA TYR A 209 -10.22 9.15 -15.99
C TYR A 209 -8.87 9.86 -15.95
N ARG A 210 -7.78 9.18 -16.33
CA ARG A 210 -6.41 9.72 -16.27
C ARG A 210 -6.27 11.11 -16.92
N PRO A 211 -6.70 11.34 -18.17
CA PRO A 211 -6.58 12.65 -18.81
C PRO A 211 -7.45 13.73 -18.13
N ILE A 212 -8.61 13.36 -17.58
CA ILE A 212 -9.46 14.28 -16.82
C ILE A 212 -8.75 14.72 -15.54
N LYS A 213 -8.17 13.77 -14.78
CA LYS A 213 -7.40 14.05 -13.57
C LYS A 213 -6.18 14.93 -13.86
N GLN A 214 -5.46 14.66 -14.95
CA GLN A 214 -4.31 15.48 -15.36
C GLN A 214 -4.74 16.91 -15.69
N ALA A 215 -5.85 17.08 -16.42
CA ALA A 215 -6.39 18.39 -16.75
C ALA A 215 -6.84 19.16 -15.51
N LEU A 216 -7.48 18.51 -14.54
CA LEU A 216 -7.90 19.13 -13.27
C LEU A 216 -6.72 19.56 -12.40
N ASN A 217 -5.61 18.82 -12.45
CA ASN A 217 -4.40 19.09 -11.68
C ASN A 217 -3.44 20.05 -12.40
N HIS A 218 -3.75 20.44 -13.64
CA HIS A 218 -2.92 21.36 -14.40
C HIS A 218 -2.84 22.74 -13.74
N ARG A 219 -1.61 23.22 -13.49
CA ARG A 219 -1.34 24.55 -12.96
C ARG A 219 -0.95 25.47 -14.11
N PRO A 220 -1.81 26.42 -14.52
CA PRO A 220 -1.50 27.33 -15.61
C PRO A 220 -0.52 28.41 -15.18
N PHE A 221 0.21 28.97 -16.14
CA PHE A 221 1.02 30.17 -15.92
C PHE A 221 0.14 31.40 -15.66
N ASN A 222 -1.04 31.48 -16.30
CA ASN A 222 -2.01 32.55 -16.09
C ASN A 222 -3.40 32.00 -15.76
N PRO A 223 -3.74 31.87 -14.44
CA PRO A 223 -5.00 31.31 -13.99
C PRO A 223 -6.25 32.12 -14.42
N ASP A 224 -6.08 33.40 -14.72
CA ASP A 224 -7.18 34.31 -15.03
C ASP A 224 -7.45 34.45 -16.55
N SER A 225 -6.68 33.75 -17.40
CA SER A 225 -6.85 33.78 -18.82
C SER A 225 -8.20 33.18 -19.26
N GLU A 226 -8.81 33.76 -20.31
CA GLU A 226 -10.04 33.20 -20.90
C GLU A 226 -9.83 31.77 -21.44
N GLU A 227 -8.63 31.50 -21.96
CA GLU A 227 -8.26 30.17 -22.47
C GLU A 227 -8.28 29.13 -21.38
N TYR A 228 -7.73 29.48 -20.20
CA TYR A 228 -7.73 28.56 -19.04
C TYR A 228 -9.16 28.35 -18.50
N ARG A 229 -9.99 29.38 -18.46
CA ARG A 229 -11.39 29.23 -18.03
C ARG A 229 -12.14 28.28 -18.96
N ARG A 230 -12.00 28.45 -20.27
CA ARG A 230 -12.61 27.54 -21.30
C ARG A 230 -12.09 26.10 -21.14
N PHE A 231 -10.79 25.94 -20.92
CA PHE A 231 -10.18 24.62 -20.69
C PHE A 231 -10.74 23.93 -19.44
N ILE A 232 -10.88 24.65 -18.33
CA ILE A 232 -11.47 24.10 -17.09
C ILE A 232 -12.94 23.77 -17.27
N ASP A 233 -13.72 24.61 -17.94
CA ASP A 233 -15.15 24.35 -18.17
C ASP A 233 -15.35 23.10 -19.04
N GLN A 234 -14.60 22.93 -20.12
CA GLN A 234 -14.60 21.71 -20.93
C GLN A 234 -14.16 20.48 -20.11
N THR A 235 -13.21 20.65 -19.19
CA THR A 235 -12.73 19.57 -18.33
C THR A 235 -13.82 19.14 -17.35
N LYS A 236 -14.58 20.11 -16.79
CA LYS A 236 -15.73 19.82 -15.91
C LYS A 236 -16.84 19.09 -16.66
N GLU A 237 -17.16 19.51 -17.89
CA GLU A 237 -18.13 18.81 -18.74
C GLU A 237 -17.72 17.35 -18.99
N LYS A 238 -16.44 17.11 -19.33
CA LYS A 238 -15.90 15.76 -19.48
C LYS A 238 -16.00 14.94 -18.19
N LEU A 239 -15.75 15.56 -17.03
CA LEU A 239 -15.88 14.93 -15.74
C LEU A 239 -17.33 14.52 -15.43
N GLU A 240 -18.30 15.40 -15.70
CA GLU A 240 -19.72 15.07 -15.48
C GLU A 240 -20.20 13.96 -16.43
N ALA A 241 -19.81 14.00 -17.69
CA ALA A 241 -20.10 12.92 -18.65
C ALA A 241 -19.48 11.58 -18.21
N PHE A 242 -18.24 11.63 -17.68
CA PHE A 242 -17.57 10.45 -17.12
C PHE A 242 -18.31 9.91 -15.89
N LYS A 243 -18.68 10.78 -14.94
CA LYS A 243 -19.46 10.39 -13.76
C LYS A 243 -20.78 9.73 -14.14
N ALA A 244 -21.53 10.33 -15.06
CA ALA A 244 -22.82 9.79 -15.54
C ALA A 244 -22.68 8.38 -16.14
N ARG A 245 -21.53 8.06 -16.76
CA ARG A 245 -21.25 6.72 -17.33
C ARG A 245 -20.95 5.68 -16.27
N TYR A 246 -20.26 6.05 -15.17
CA TYR A 246 -19.73 5.13 -14.18
C TYR A 246 -20.48 5.13 -12.82
N GLN A 247 -21.44 6.03 -12.60
CA GLN A 247 -22.28 6.12 -11.39
C GLN A 247 -23.46 5.13 -11.35
N ARG A 248 -23.41 4.08 -12.20
CA ARG A 248 -24.47 3.04 -12.16
C ARG A 248 -24.06 1.84 -11.33
#